data_8ce82f26c01ef7d23bcefcfa97140885
#
_entry.id   8ce82f26c01ef7d23bcefcfa97140885
#
_cell.length_a   1.000
_cell.length_b   1.000
_cell.length_c   1.000
_cell.angle_alpha   90.00
_cell.angle_beta   90.00
_cell.angle_gamma   90.00
#
_symmetry.space_group_name_H-M   'P 1'
#
loop_
_entity.id
_entity.type
_entity.pdbx_description
1 polymer ?
#
loop_
_entity_poly.entity_id
_entity_poly.type
_entity_poly.pdbx_seq_one_letter_code
_entity_poly.pdbx_strand_id
1 'polypeptide(L)'
;DQAEAAHNDGFLHIHDMSGLTIYCCGYSLQKVLDYGVKGIPNIPASKPAKHFDAALNQLANMLTIFQNEIMGAVAFSSFDTLLAPFIRLDNLDYKDVKQGIQNYVYSVNSNSRAGAEPAFSNLTFDLFAPKDLKDQPVRIANKLLDFTYGDCQKEIDMLNRAFFEVMLEGDANGKPFAYPIPTYSIMNGFDWDNPNNELLWEMAGKYGYPYFSNFINSDMDPSDVRSMCCRLRLDLNQLSKRNGGLFGSGDSTGSIGVVTLNLPRLGYLSKFRPKEYLKSLIKDYMEIARDSLEEKRNWLNMHLIGTGMLPAFDTYVGTLNNHFSTIGYVGMNELCMNYLGMGITSPQGKRLAEELLEYMRSILLEFQKATGNLYNLEATPAESTCYRLAKLDRKLYPNIYTQGSGNSVYYTNSCHVPVSEIEGIKALLDHQDSLQVKMTGGTVVHLYLAQGISGSQAKHIIRHVCENYSLPYISLSPIICYCPEHGVLDEVVDSCPHCGGVTKYMQRITGYIRDVDNYNPGKLQEFKDRKQIHVE
;
A
#
# COMPACT_ATOMS: atom_id res chain seq x y z
N ASP A 1 24.53 17.41 -1.23
CA ASP A 1 24.67 18.39 -2.32
C ASP A 1 24.18 17.87 -3.68
N GLN A 2 24.62 16.69 -4.15
CA GLN A 2 24.16 16.15 -5.43
C GLN A 2 22.69 15.74 -5.40
N ALA A 3 22.23 15.09 -4.33
CA ALA A 3 20.85 14.67 -4.17
C ALA A 3 19.90 15.86 -4.03
N GLU A 4 20.30 16.89 -3.30
CA GLU A 4 19.55 18.14 -3.17
C GLU A 4 19.42 18.85 -4.52
N ALA A 5 20.52 18.97 -5.26
CA ALA A 5 20.50 19.55 -6.59
C ALA A 5 19.59 18.76 -7.53
N ALA A 6 19.72 17.43 -7.57
CA ALA A 6 18.88 16.56 -8.39
C ALA A 6 17.38 16.64 -8.01
N HIS A 7 17.06 16.80 -6.71
CA HIS A 7 15.71 17.02 -6.24
C HIS A 7 15.16 18.37 -6.69
N ASN A 8 15.92 19.44 -6.45
CA ASN A 8 15.50 20.81 -6.77
C ASN A 8 15.36 21.03 -8.28
N ASP A 9 16.29 20.48 -9.05
CA ASP A 9 16.27 20.52 -10.51
C ASP A 9 15.17 19.60 -11.11
N GLY A 10 14.63 18.65 -10.32
CA GLY A 10 13.53 17.78 -10.72
C GLY A 10 13.95 16.53 -11.51
N PHE A 11 15.17 16.06 -11.40
CA PHE A 11 15.59 14.75 -11.93
C PHE A 11 15.10 13.57 -11.07
N LEU A 12 14.90 13.84 -9.80
CA LEU A 12 14.31 12.91 -8.85
C LEU A 12 13.47 13.67 -7.81
N HIS A 13 12.76 12.92 -6.99
CA HIS A 13 12.03 13.43 -5.85
C HIS A 13 12.37 12.61 -4.60
N ILE A 14 12.91 13.28 -3.59
CA ILE A 14 13.12 12.71 -2.26
C ILE A 14 11.84 12.94 -1.47
N HIS A 15 11.20 11.86 -1.01
CA HIS A 15 9.95 11.94 -0.27
C HIS A 15 10.15 12.37 1.19
N ASP A 16 9.13 13.02 1.75
CA ASP A 16 9.00 13.36 3.18
C ASP A 16 10.20 14.09 3.79
N MET A 17 10.68 15.10 3.10
CA MET A 17 11.80 15.94 3.55
C MET A 17 11.46 16.82 4.79
N SER A 18 10.19 16.88 5.20
CA SER A 18 9.74 17.63 6.38
C SER A 18 10.13 16.97 7.71
N GLY A 19 10.49 15.70 7.70
CA GLY A 19 10.90 14.95 8.88
C GLY A 19 11.95 13.90 8.58
N LEU A 20 13.03 13.90 9.34
CA LEU A 20 14.12 12.93 9.18
C LEU A 20 13.91 11.75 10.12
N THR A 21 13.03 10.83 9.75
CA THR A 21 12.79 9.56 10.44
C THR A 21 12.52 8.44 9.45
N ILE A 22 12.12 7.26 9.95
CA ILE A 22 11.78 6.07 9.16
C ILE A 22 10.54 6.36 8.32
N TYR A 23 10.53 5.89 7.07
CA TYR A 23 9.43 6.15 6.15
C TYR A 23 8.18 5.35 6.51
N CYS A 24 8.25 4.03 6.55
CA CYS A 24 7.14 3.17 6.93
C CYS A 24 7.62 1.90 7.63
N CYS A 25 6.74 1.31 8.45
CA CYS A 25 7.05 0.08 9.17
C CYS A 25 5.83 -0.81 9.36
N GLY A 26 5.99 -2.11 9.05
CA GLY A 26 5.09 -3.17 9.50
C GLY A 26 5.58 -3.70 10.84
N TYR A 27 4.76 -3.59 11.86
CA TYR A 27 5.09 -4.07 13.19
C TYR A 27 4.55 -5.49 13.40
N SER A 28 5.28 -6.32 14.14
CA SER A 28 4.78 -7.62 14.54
C SER A 28 3.61 -7.48 15.51
N LEU A 29 2.41 -7.86 15.06
CA LEU A 29 1.21 -7.88 15.87
C LEU A 29 1.40 -8.82 17.08
N GLN A 30 1.96 -10.01 16.84
CA GLN A 30 2.25 -10.97 17.91
C GLN A 30 3.15 -10.37 19.00
N LYS A 31 4.14 -9.58 18.62
CA LYS A 31 5.04 -8.94 19.59
C LYS A 31 4.32 -7.92 20.45
N VAL A 32 3.37 -7.17 19.89
CA VAL A 32 2.52 -6.25 20.66
C VAL A 32 1.62 -7.04 21.61
N LEU A 33 1.01 -8.13 21.16
CA LEU A 33 0.19 -9.00 22.00
C LEU A 33 0.99 -9.69 23.13
N ASP A 34 2.27 -10.01 22.88
CA ASP A 34 3.14 -10.63 23.88
C ASP A 34 3.69 -9.64 24.91
N TYR A 35 3.90 -8.39 24.50
CA TYR A 35 4.57 -7.40 25.34
C TYR A 35 3.59 -6.44 26.04
N GLY A 36 2.39 -6.22 25.49
CA GLY A 36 1.54 -5.11 25.86
C GLY A 36 2.19 -3.78 25.47
N VAL A 37 1.99 -2.74 26.27
CA VAL A 37 2.62 -1.42 26.08
C VAL A 37 3.77 -1.30 27.07
N LYS A 38 5.00 -1.22 26.58
CA LYS A 38 6.20 -1.10 27.43
C LYS A 38 7.33 -0.35 26.70
N GLY A 39 8.30 0.11 27.49
CA GLY A 39 9.53 0.71 26.98
C GLY A 39 9.36 2.11 26.38
N ILE A 40 8.21 2.73 26.54
CA ILE A 40 7.88 4.05 25.96
C ILE A 40 7.79 5.07 27.11
N PRO A 41 8.72 6.04 27.19
CA PRO A 41 8.71 7.05 28.24
C PRO A 41 7.41 7.87 28.23
N ASN A 42 6.96 8.25 29.42
CA ASN A 42 5.77 9.10 29.64
C ASN A 42 4.43 8.50 29.17
N ILE A 43 4.41 7.23 28.79
CA ILE A 43 3.19 6.49 28.47
C ILE A 43 3.00 5.40 29.53
N PRO A 44 1.80 5.25 30.12
CA PRO A 44 1.54 4.19 31.08
C PRO A 44 1.80 2.83 30.46
N ALA A 45 2.65 2.03 31.09
CA ALA A 45 2.88 0.65 30.67
C ALA A 45 1.65 -0.21 30.96
N SER A 46 1.31 -1.11 30.03
CA SER A 46 0.26 -2.10 30.23
C SER A 46 0.79 -3.52 29.99
N LYS A 47 0.28 -4.48 30.76
CA LYS A 47 0.58 -5.90 30.58
C LYS A 47 -0.02 -6.40 29.25
N PRO A 48 0.47 -7.51 28.70
CA PRO A 48 -0.19 -8.19 27.60
C PRO A 48 -1.69 -8.36 27.80
N ALA A 49 -2.49 -8.04 26.79
CA ALA A 49 -3.93 -8.23 26.85
C ALA A 49 -4.29 -9.71 27.00
N LYS A 50 -5.39 -9.98 27.70
CA LYS A 50 -5.95 -11.32 27.86
C LYS A 50 -7.36 -11.44 27.30
N HIS A 51 -7.99 -10.31 27.02
CA HIS A 51 -9.36 -10.18 26.53
C HIS A 51 -9.38 -9.46 25.21
N PHE A 52 -10.39 -9.75 24.38
CA PHE A 52 -10.52 -9.24 23.01
C PHE A 52 -10.56 -7.71 22.96
N ASP A 53 -11.42 -7.08 23.76
CA ASP A 53 -11.54 -5.63 23.83
C ASP A 53 -10.24 -4.94 24.28
N ALA A 54 -9.57 -5.53 25.27
CA ALA A 54 -8.29 -5.01 25.76
C ALA A 54 -7.19 -5.12 24.69
N ALA A 55 -7.18 -6.21 23.91
CA ALA A 55 -6.26 -6.38 22.80
C ALA A 55 -6.49 -5.32 21.72
N LEU A 56 -7.75 -5.10 21.30
CA LEU A 56 -8.10 -4.09 20.31
C LEU A 56 -7.73 -2.68 20.77
N ASN A 57 -7.99 -2.33 22.04
CA ASN A 57 -7.61 -1.04 22.60
C ASN A 57 -6.09 -0.85 22.63
N GLN A 58 -5.31 -1.86 23.05
CA GLN A 58 -3.85 -1.79 22.99
C GLN A 58 -3.35 -1.59 21.58
N LEU A 59 -3.91 -2.29 20.60
CA LEU A 59 -3.51 -2.17 19.19
C LEU A 59 -3.83 -0.79 18.61
N ALA A 60 -5.00 -0.23 18.89
CA ALA A 60 -5.36 1.13 18.46
C ALA A 60 -4.41 2.18 19.06
N ASN A 61 -4.09 2.06 20.36
CA ASN A 61 -3.13 2.94 21.01
C ASN A 61 -1.73 2.79 20.42
N MET A 62 -1.28 1.56 20.19
CA MET A 62 0.04 1.31 19.60
C MET A 62 0.16 1.83 18.16
N LEU A 63 -0.88 1.73 17.34
CA LEU A 63 -0.87 2.35 16.01
C LEU A 63 -0.63 3.86 16.08
N THR A 64 -1.31 4.55 16.99
CA THR A 64 -1.11 6.00 17.19
C THR A 64 0.31 6.31 17.67
N ILE A 65 0.84 5.50 18.59
CA ILE A 65 2.21 5.66 19.11
C ILE A 65 3.22 5.45 17.99
N PHE A 66 3.11 4.36 17.22
CA PHE A 66 3.99 4.07 16.11
C PHE A 66 3.94 5.16 15.02
N GLN A 67 2.74 5.66 14.72
CA GLN A 67 2.57 6.74 13.74
C GLN A 67 3.31 8.02 14.13
N ASN A 68 3.47 8.31 15.43
CA ASN A 68 4.21 9.48 15.87
C ASN A 68 5.72 9.38 15.66
N GLU A 69 6.25 8.19 15.40
CA GLU A 69 7.68 7.95 15.22
C GLU A 69 8.09 7.79 13.74
N ILE A 70 7.14 7.61 12.82
CA ILE A 70 7.40 7.37 11.39
C ILE A 70 6.60 8.31 10.50
N MET A 71 7.08 8.54 9.27
CA MET A 71 6.48 9.53 8.36
C MET A 71 5.27 9.01 7.59
N GLY A 72 5.28 7.74 7.22
CA GLY A 72 4.27 7.13 6.36
C GLY A 72 3.43 6.10 7.10
N ALA A 73 3.14 4.98 6.45
CA ALA A 73 2.20 3.99 6.93
C ALA A 73 2.75 3.09 8.03
N VAL A 74 1.87 2.72 8.95
CA VAL A 74 2.04 1.64 9.94
C VAL A 74 1.13 0.48 9.60
N ALA A 75 1.60 -0.76 9.77
CA ALA A 75 0.81 -1.93 9.44
C ALA A 75 0.90 -3.03 10.49
N PHE A 76 -0.21 -3.77 10.62
CA PHE A 76 -0.26 -5.06 11.29
C PHE A 76 -0.72 -6.14 10.31
N SER A 77 -0.08 -7.30 10.36
CA SER A 77 -0.44 -8.45 9.52
C SER A 77 -1.13 -9.54 10.31
N SER A 78 -1.89 -10.41 9.61
CA SER A 78 -2.63 -11.53 10.20
C SER A 78 -3.57 -11.10 11.33
N PHE A 79 -4.24 -9.96 11.14
CA PHE A 79 -5.05 -9.32 12.17
C PHE A 79 -6.19 -10.25 12.65
N ASP A 80 -6.88 -10.90 11.73
CA ASP A 80 -7.94 -11.85 12.01
C ASP A 80 -7.41 -13.14 12.66
N THR A 81 -6.35 -13.74 12.10
CA THR A 81 -5.76 -14.97 12.60
C THR A 81 -5.25 -14.83 14.04
N LEU A 82 -4.57 -13.71 14.35
CA LEU A 82 -3.94 -13.52 15.67
C LEU A 82 -4.92 -13.04 16.74
N LEU A 83 -6.05 -12.43 16.37
CA LEU A 83 -7.06 -11.95 17.32
C LEU A 83 -8.22 -12.93 17.53
N ALA A 84 -8.49 -13.84 16.59
CA ALA A 84 -9.54 -14.84 16.72
C ALA A 84 -9.47 -15.68 18.02
N PRO A 85 -8.29 -16.08 18.53
CA PRO A 85 -8.20 -16.81 19.79
C PRO A 85 -8.77 -16.08 21.01
N PHE A 86 -8.71 -14.75 21.04
CA PHE A 86 -9.30 -13.97 22.13
C PHE A 86 -10.82 -14.07 22.14
N ILE A 87 -11.46 -14.06 20.97
CA ILE A 87 -12.92 -14.24 20.83
C ILE A 87 -13.33 -15.61 21.39
N ARG A 88 -12.56 -16.66 21.07
CA ARG A 88 -12.79 -18.02 21.55
C ARG A 88 -12.65 -18.12 23.06
N LEU A 89 -11.59 -17.55 23.64
CA LEU A 89 -11.34 -17.60 25.09
C LEU A 89 -12.37 -16.82 25.88
N ASP A 90 -12.79 -15.66 25.40
CA ASP A 90 -13.82 -14.84 26.03
C ASP A 90 -15.24 -15.36 25.75
N ASN A 91 -15.37 -16.39 24.90
CA ASN A 91 -16.65 -16.96 24.47
C ASN A 91 -17.63 -15.88 24.01
N LEU A 92 -17.14 -14.93 23.18
CA LEU A 92 -17.93 -13.79 22.74
C LEU A 92 -18.98 -14.19 21.71
N ASP A 93 -20.13 -13.54 21.76
CA ASP A 93 -21.10 -13.60 20.70
C ASP A 93 -20.76 -12.60 19.56
N TYR A 94 -21.49 -12.70 18.46
CA TYR A 94 -21.24 -11.85 17.29
C TYR A 94 -21.42 -10.35 17.58
N LYS A 95 -22.36 -9.99 18.44
CA LYS A 95 -22.65 -8.60 18.80
C LYS A 95 -21.48 -7.97 19.54
N ASP A 96 -20.88 -8.71 20.46
CA ASP A 96 -19.71 -8.25 21.22
C ASP A 96 -18.49 -8.07 20.31
N VAL A 97 -18.28 -9.01 19.39
CA VAL A 97 -17.18 -8.92 18.40
C VAL A 97 -17.38 -7.72 17.50
N LYS A 98 -18.60 -7.51 16.96
CA LYS A 98 -18.89 -6.35 16.10
C LYS A 98 -18.71 -5.04 16.84
N GLN A 99 -19.14 -4.94 18.10
CA GLN A 99 -18.94 -3.75 18.92
C GLN A 99 -17.44 -3.48 19.17
N GLY A 100 -16.64 -4.50 19.43
CA GLY A 100 -15.20 -4.39 19.58
C GLY A 100 -14.52 -3.87 18.30
N ILE A 101 -14.85 -4.42 17.16
CA ILE A 101 -14.33 -3.98 15.85
C ILE A 101 -14.77 -2.55 15.53
N GLN A 102 -16.03 -2.19 15.80
CA GLN A 102 -16.51 -0.81 15.61
C GLN A 102 -15.70 0.17 16.45
N ASN A 103 -15.49 -0.14 17.73
CA ASN A 103 -14.69 0.71 18.62
C ASN A 103 -13.25 0.86 18.11
N TYR A 104 -12.65 -0.21 17.60
CA TYR A 104 -11.31 -0.17 17.01
C TYR A 104 -11.26 0.75 15.78
N VAL A 105 -12.18 0.58 14.82
CA VAL A 105 -12.23 1.39 13.60
C VAL A 105 -12.41 2.87 13.93
N TYR A 106 -13.31 3.22 14.85
CA TYR A 106 -13.47 4.62 15.29
C TYR A 106 -12.20 5.15 15.98
N SER A 107 -11.54 4.33 16.81
CA SER A 107 -10.32 4.74 17.51
C SER A 107 -9.17 5.08 16.56
N VAL A 108 -8.96 4.26 15.52
CA VAL A 108 -7.87 4.50 14.55
C VAL A 108 -8.20 5.62 13.55
N ASN A 109 -9.47 6.05 13.44
CA ASN A 109 -9.87 7.21 12.66
C ASN A 109 -9.92 8.51 13.49
N SER A 110 -9.57 8.45 14.78
CA SER A 110 -9.45 9.62 15.61
C SER A 110 -8.14 10.37 15.32
N ASN A 111 -8.23 11.69 15.24
CA ASN A 111 -7.04 12.51 15.04
C ASN A 111 -6.14 12.48 16.28
N SER A 112 -4.84 12.48 16.04
CA SER A 112 -3.88 12.76 17.09
C SER A 112 -3.86 14.26 17.44
N ARG A 113 -3.08 14.63 18.45
CA ARG A 113 -2.95 16.02 18.93
C ARG A 113 -2.62 17.00 17.78
N ALA A 114 -3.15 18.20 17.85
CA ALA A 114 -2.90 19.32 16.95
C ALA A 114 -3.52 19.23 15.54
N GLY A 115 -4.64 18.52 15.40
CA GLY A 115 -5.38 18.43 14.14
C GLY A 115 -4.68 17.64 13.04
N ALA A 116 -3.72 16.80 13.43
CA ALA A 116 -3.08 15.86 12.51
C ALA A 116 -4.10 14.88 11.92
N GLU A 117 -3.76 14.32 10.76
CA GLU A 117 -4.54 13.23 10.14
C GLU A 117 -4.56 11.98 11.05
N PRO A 118 -5.58 11.12 10.95
CA PRO A 118 -5.56 9.81 11.59
C PRO A 118 -4.34 8.99 11.17
N ALA A 119 -3.97 8.00 11.99
CA ALA A 119 -2.86 7.12 11.68
C ALA A 119 -3.04 6.45 10.30
N PHE A 120 -2.08 6.63 9.40
CA PHE A 120 -2.08 5.96 8.09
C PHE A 120 -1.82 4.47 8.31
N SER A 121 -2.88 3.73 8.57
CA SER A 121 -2.82 2.35 9.03
C SER A 121 -3.29 1.36 7.96
N ASN A 122 -2.59 0.22 7.88
CA ASN A 122 -2.96 -0.92 7.04
C ASN A 122 -3.11 -2.16 7.92
N LEU A 123 -4.13 -2.96 7.64
CA LEU A 123 -4.33 -4.28 8.24
C LEU A 123 -4.35 -5.34 7.15
N THR A 124 -3.59 -6.42 7.36
CA THR A 124 -3.66 -7.60 6.51
C THR A 124 -4.51 -8.68 7.18
N PHE A 125 -5.42 -9.25 6.41
CA PHE A 125 -6.33 -10.32 6.81
C PHE A 125 -6.03 -11.58 6.00
N ASP A 126 -6.04 -12.72 6.67
CA ASP A 126 -5.72 -14.01 6.06
C ASP A 126 -6.97 -14.75 5.59
N LEU A 127 -8.14 -14.52 6.19
CA LEU A 127 -9.45 -15.18 6.01
C LEU A 127 -9.48 -16.65 6.47
N PHE A 128 -8.34 -17.30 6.53
CA PHE A 128 -8.11 -18.58 7.20
C PHE A 128 -6.64 -18.65 7.63
N ALA A 129 -6.36 -19.42 8.69
CA ALA A 129 -5.01 -19.47 9.23
C ALA A 129 -3.99 -19.95 8.18
N PRO A 130 -2.95 -19.14 7.87
CA PRO A 130 -1.96 -19.50 6.86
C PRO A 130 -1.12 -20.68 7.34
N LYS A 131 -0.51 -21.40 6.37
CA LYS A 131 0.15 -22.68 6.58
C LYS A 131 1.18 -22.68 7.73
N ASP A 132 1.90 -21.62 7.89
CA ASP A 132 2.93 -21.48 8.91
C ASP A 132 2.38 -21.15 10.32
N LEU A 133 1.13 -20.65 10.44
CA LEU A 133 0.44 -20.45 11.72
C LEU A 133 -0.57 -21.54 12.03
N LYS A 134 -1.15 -22.19 11.03
CA LYS A 134 -2.28 -23.10 11.19
C LYS A 134 -2.09 -24.13 12.31
N ASP A 135 -0.95 -24.78 12.33
CA ASP A 135 -0.64 -25.88 13.27
C ASP A 135 0.15 -25.39 14.50
N GLN A 136 0.36 -24.07 14.62
CA GLN A 136 1.04 -23.50 15.78
C GLN A 136 0.09 -23.40 16.98
N PRO A 137 0.55 -23.79 18.18
CA PRO A 137 -0.20 -23.52 19.41
C PRO A 137 -0.45 -22.03 19.57
N VAL A 138 -1.67 -21.66 19.92
CA VAL A 138 -2.02 -20.27 20.22
C VAL A 138 -1.21 -19.75 21.40
N ARG A 139 -0.72 -18.52 21.28
CA ARG A 139 0.03 -17.84 22.33
C ARG A 139 -0.68 -16.55 22.74
N ILE A 140 -1.08 -16.46 24.00
CA ILE A 140 -1.69 -15.27 24.60
C ILE A 140 -0.96 -14.92 25.89
N ALA A 141 -0.56 -13.68 26.02
CA ALA A 141 0.19 -13.16 27.18
C ALA A 141 1.40 -14.06 27.54
N ASN A 142 2.15 -14.51 26.53
CA ASN A 142 3.30 -15.41 26.61
C ASN A 142 2.98 -16.84 27.14
N LYS A 143 1.73 -17.24 27.13
CA LYS A 143 1.32 -18.61 27.48
C LYS A 143 0.85 -19.34 26.24
N LEU A 144 1.39 -20.53 26.02
CA LEU A 144 0.90 -21.44 24.99
C LEU A 144 -0.39 -22.12 25.50
N LEU A 145 -1.35 -22.24 24.60
CA LEU A 145 -2.64 -22.87 24.82
C LEU A 145 -2.68 -24.25 24.16
N ASP A 146 -3.68 -25.05 24.49
CA ASP A 146 -3.88 -26.42 24.03
C ASP A 146 -4.61 -26.55 22.68
N PHE A 147 -4.82 -25.45 22.00
CA PHE A 147 -5.39 -25.40 20.67
C PHE A 147 -4.55 -24.53 19.73
N THR A 148 -4.77 -24.69 18.42
CA THR A 148 -3.99 -24.01 17.38
C THR A 148 -4.73 -22.84 16.76
N TYR A 149 -4.02 -22.00 16.00
CA TYR A 149 -4.67 -20.92 15.24
C TYR A 149 -5.63 -21.48 14.19
N GLY A 150 -5.36 -22.66 13.61
CA GLY A 150 -6.25 -23.33 12.66
C GLY A 150 -7.58 -23.77 13.29
N ASP A 151 -7.63 -24.01 14.58
CA ASP A 151 -8.85 -24.36 15.30
C ASP A 151 -9.82 -23.18 15.48
N CYS A 152 -9.37 -21.95 15.20
CA CYS A 152 -10.13 -20.72 15.42
C CYS A 152 -10.87 -20.21 14.17
N GLN A 153 -11.12 -21.05 13.15
CA GLN A 153 -11.74 -20.60 11.89
C GLN A 153 -13.10 -19.93 12.10
N LYS A 154 -13.92 -20.44 13.00
CA LYS A 154 -15.23 -19.85 13.35
C LYS A 154 -15.08 -18.39 13.85
N GLU A 155 -14.10 -18.16 14.67
CA GLU A 155 -13.81 -16.85 15.24
C GLU A 155 -13.15 -15.91 14.21
N ILE A 156 -12.32 -16.45 13.30
CA ILE A 156 -11.79 -15.71 12.13
C ILE A 156 -12.94 -15.24 11.25
N ASP A 157 -13.89 -16.11 10.92
CA ASP A 157 -15.08 -15.77 10.13
C ASP A 157 -15.93 -14.70 10.82
N MET A 158 -16.11 -14.83 12.14
CA MET A 158 -16.88 -13.87 12.94
C MET A 158 -16.23 -12.49 12.98
N LEU A 159 -14.92 -12.41 13.15
CA LEU A 159 -14.16 -11.16 13.15
C LEU A 159 -14.21 -10.50 11.78
N ASN A 160 -13.96 -11.25 10.72
CA ASN A 160 -14.00 -10.74 9.36
C ASN A 160 -15.38 -10.21 8.97
N ARG A 161 -16.43 -10.95 9.28
CA ARG A 161 -17.80 -10.50 9.05
C ARG A 161 -18.10 -9.19 9.79
N ALA A 162 -17.69 -9.08 11.05
CA ALA A 162 -17.86 -7.86 11.84
C ALA A 162 -17.14 -6.67 11.19
N PHE A 163 -15.90 -6.88 10.70
CA PHE A 163 -15.13 -5.86 10.00
C PHE A 163 -15.82 -5.43 8.70
N PHE A 164 -16.29 -6.38 7.88
CA PHE A 164 -17.01 -6.06 6.64
C PHE A 164 -18.24 -5.21 6.91
N GLU A 165 -19.07 -5.59 7.89
CA GLU A 165 -20.29 -4.86 8.25
C GLU A 165 -19.96 -3.43 8.73
N VAL A 166 -19.00 -3.27 9.64
CA VAL A 166 -18.61 -1.95 10.15
C VAL A 166 -18.11 -1.04 9.02
N MET A 167 -17.28 -1.56 8.11
CA MET A 167 -16.77 -0.79 6.98
C MET A 167 -17.86 -0.46 5.95
N LEU A 168 -18.85 -1.35 5.74
CA LEU A 168 -19.99 -1.11 4.85
C LEU A 168 -20.98 -0.09 5.42
N GLU A 169 -21.20 -0.09 6.72
CA GLU A 169 -22.07 0.87 7.40
C GLU A 169 -21.50 2.30 7.35
N GLY A 170 -20.17 2.43 7.41
CA GLY A 170 -19.53 3.73 7.48
C GLY A 170 -19.72 4.44 8.83
N ASP A 171 -19.46 5.75 8.85
CA ASP A 171 -19.68 6.59 10.04
C ASP A 171 -21.18 6.86 10.30
N ALA A 172 -21.49 7.67 11.31
CA ALA A 172 -22.86 8.00 11.67
C ALA A 172 -23.68 8.69 10.56
N ASN A 173 -23.01 9.22 9.53
CA ASN A 173 -23.61 9.80 8.34
C ASN A 173 -23.57 8.87 7.13
N GLY A 174 -23.13 7.61 7.30
CA GLY A 174 -22.93 6.65 6.23
C GLY A 174 -21.72 6.96 5.33
N LYS A 175 -20.81 7.86 5.77
CA LYS A 175 -19.61 8.15 5.00
C LYS A 175 -18.56 7.05 5.22
N PRO A 176 -17.89 6.58 4.14
CA PRO A 176 -16.84 5.59 4.25
C PRO A 176 -15.68 6.02 5.16
N PHE A 177 -15.14 5.09 5.97
CA PHE A 177 -13.94 5.33 6.75
C PHE A 177 -12.70 5.44 5.86
N ALA A 178 -11.74 6.28 6.26
CA ALA A 178 -10.46 6.36 5.55
C ALA A 178 -9.52 5.21 5.93
N TYR A 179 -9.56 4.79 7.19
CA TYR A 179 -8.67 3.80 7.78
C TYR A 179 -9.43 2.79 8.65
N PRO A 180 -8.85 1.61 8.95
CA PRO A 180 -7.61 1.07 8.37
C PRO A 180 -7.82 0.66 6.91
N ILE A 181 -6.74 0.70 6.10
CA ILE A 181 -6.77 0.17 4.74
C ILE A 181 -6.65 -1.35 4.83
N PRO A 182 -7.65 -2.13 4.38
CA PRO A 182 -7.59 -3.58 4.47
C PRO A 182 -6.89 -4.20 3.25
N THR A 183 -6.05 -5.19 3.49
CA THR A 183 -5.48 -6.06 2.45
C THR A 183 -5.86 -7.50 2.76
N TYR A 184 -6.47 -8.18 1.81
CA TYR A 184 -6.87 -9.58 1.94
C TYR A 184 -5.94 -10.50 1.17
N SER A 185 -5.43 -11.52 1.84
CA SER A 185 -4.53 -12.52 1.25
C SER A 185 -5.33 -13.61 0.57
N ILE A 186 -5.30 -13.65 -0.76
CA ILE A 186 -5.93 -14.72 -1.54
C ILE A 186 -4.89 -15.82 -1.76
N MET A 187 -4.96 -16.84 -0.90
CA MET A 187 -4.00 -17.94 -0.83
C MET A 187 -4.50 -19.20 -1.51
N ASN A 188 -3.61 -20.12 -1.81
CA ASN A 188 -3.99 -21.45 -2.30
C ASN A 188 -4.93 -22.16 -1.30
N GLY A 189 -6.02 -22.71 -1.81
CA GLY A 189 -7.07 -23.30 -1.00
C GLY A 189 -8.16 -22.32 -0.55
N PHE A 190 -8.13 -21.07 -1.03
CA PHE A 190 -9.19 -20.10 -0.77
C PHE A 190 -10.54 -20.60 -1.30
N ASP A 191 -11.54 -20.63 -0.41
CA ASP A 191 -12.91 -21.00 -0.76
C ASP A 191 -13.68 -19.79 -1.27
N TRP A 192 -13.79 -19.69 -2.61
CA TRP A 192 -14.48 -18.61 -3.29
C TRP A 192 -15.98 -18.56 -3.02
N ASP A 193 -16.57 -19.67 -2.62
CA ASP A 193 -18.01 -19.80 -2.41
C ASP A 193 -18.39 -19.84 -0.91
N ASN A 194 -17.42 -19.53 -0.03
CA ASN A 194 -17.65 -19.42 1.40
C ASN A 194 -18.67 -18.30 1.70
N PRO A 195 -19.86 -18.61 2.25
CA PRO A 195 -20.89 -17.60 2.53
C PRO A 195 -20.44 -16.54 3.55
N ASN A 196 -19.46 -16.83 4.38
CA ASN A 196 -18.91 -15.85 5.32
C ASN A 196 -18.18 -14.69 4.63
N ASN A 197 -17.77 -14.86 3.36
CA ASN A 197 -17.05 -13.87 2.57
C ASN A 197 -17.96 -13.06 1.62
N GLU A 198 -19.28 -13.25 1.62
CA GLU A 198 -20.17 -12.50 0.73
C GLU A 198 -20.06 -11.00 0.93
N LEU A 199 -20.02 -10.54 2.18
CA LEU A 199 -19.87 -9.12 2.52
C LEU A 199 -18.49 -8.54 2.13
N LEU A 200 -17.45 -9.36 2.05
CA LEU A 200 -16.16 -8.94 1.49
C LEU A 200 -16.32 -8.49 0.05
N TRP A 201 -17.05 -9.27 -0.73
CA TRP A 201 -17.28 -8.96 -2.15
C TRP A 201 -18.20 -7.75 -2.32
N GLU A 202 -19.20 -7.58 -1.47
CA GLU A 202 -20.03 -6.38 -1.45
C GLU A 202 -19.21 -5.14 -1.10
N MET A 203 -18.36 -5.21 -0.07
CA MET A 203 -17.46 -4.13 0.32
C MET A 203 -16.46 -3.77 -0.79
N ALA A 204 -15.92 -4.79 -1.47
CA ALA A 204 -15.01 -4.59 -2.59
C ALA A 204 -15.71 -3.93 -3.79
N GLY A 205 -16.92 -4.38 -4.13
CA GLY A 205 -17.69 -3.86 -5.25
C GLY A 205 -18.25 -2.46 -5.01
N LYS A 206 -18.75 -2.19 -3.81
CA LYS A 206 -19.42 -0.93 -3.47
C LYS A 206 -18.42 0.22 -3.24
N TYR A 207 -17.36 -0.03 -2.46
CA TYR A 207 -16.44 1.01 -2.03
C TYR A 207 -15.01 0.84 -2.55
N GLY A 208 -14.63 -0.39 -2.94
CA GLY A 208 -13.27 -0.66 -3.35
C GLY A 208 -12.24 -0.52 -2.23
N TYR A 209 -12.65 -0.72 -0.97
CA TYR A 209 -11.73 -0.64 0.18
C TYR A 209 -10.57 -1.61 0.09
N PRO A 210 -10.82 -2.92 -0.19
CA PRO A 210 -9.77 -3.89 -0.07
C PRO A 210 -8.74 -3.78 -1.19
N TYR A 211 -7.50 -4.03 -0.81
CA TYR A 211 -6.51 -4.58 -1.72
C TYR A 211 -6.54 -6.11 -1.61
N PHE A 212 -6.30 -6.78 -2.71
CA PHE A 212 -6.17 -8.23 -2.75
C PHE A 212 -4.74 -8.60 -3.13
N SER A 213 -4.07 -9.35 -2.23
CA SER A 213 -2.76 -9.94 -2.49
C SER A 213 -2.94 -11.29 -3.17
N ASN A 214 -2.34 -11.47 -4.33
CA ASN A 214 -2.45 -12.70 -5.11
C ASN A 214 -1.32 -13.67 -4.74
N PHE A 215 -1.64 -14.70 -3.96
CA PHE A 215 -0.71 -15.79 -3.63
C PHE A 215 -1.03 -17.09 -4.38
N ILE A 216 -2.00 -17.08 -5.30
CA ILE A 216 -2.38 -18.25 -6.09
C ILE A 216 -1.44 -18.42 -7.29
N ASN A 217 -1.28 -17.36 -8.08
CA ASN A 217 -0.55 -17.41 -9.36
C ASN A 217 0.62 -16.41 -9.43
N SER A 218 1.06 -15.92 -8.29
CA SER A 218 2.28 -15.11 -8.18
C SER A 218 3.42 -15.92 -7.57
N ASP A 219 4.63 -15.38 -7.62
CA ASP A 219 5.80 -15.97 -6.96
C ASP A 219 5.97 -15.51 -5.50
N MET A 220 4.93 -14.89 -4.91
CA MET A 220 4.89 -14.51 -3.50
C MET A 220 4.50 -15.69 -2.61
N ASP A 221 5.11 -15.79 -1.43
CA ASP A 221 4.70 -16.72 -0.37
C ASP A 221 3.99 -15.95 0.76
N PRO A 222 2.85 -16.43 1.27
CA PRO A 222 2.12 -15.75 2.36
C PRO A 222 2.94 -15.53 3.63
N SER A 223 3.91 -16.42 3.93
CA SER A 223 4.80 -16.27 5.07
C SER A 223 5.77 -15.10 4.93
N ASP A 224 6.02 -14.66 3.70
CA ASP A 224 6.95 -13.61 3.35
C ASP A 224 6.37 -12.21 3.51
N VAL A 225 5.05 -12.09 3.44
CA VAL A 225 4.33 -10.82 3.23
C VAL A 225 3.67 -10.31 4.50
N ARG A 226 3.97 -10.90 5.67
CA ARG A 226 3.25 -10.62 6.91
C ARG A 226 3.38 -9.23 7.50
N SER A 227 4.28 -8.40 7.09
CA SER A 227 4.51 -7.13 7.77
C SER A 227 4.55 -5.93 6.84
N MET A 228 3.68 -5.88 5.81
CA MET A 228 3.91 -4.96 4.71
C MET A 228 2.92 -3.83 4.62
N CYS A 229 3.33 -2.65 5.07
CA CYS A 229 2.57 -1.42 4.90
C CYS A 229 2.57 -0.88 3.46
N CYS A 230 3.59 -1.18 2.65
CA CYS A 230 3.75 -0.62 1.30
C CYS A 230 3.65 -1.68 0.20
N ARG A 231 2.99 -2.83 0.45
CA ARG A 231 2.84 -3.91 -0.54
C ARG A 231 4.20 -4.39 -1.06
N LEU A 232 5.18 -4.45 -0.16
CA LEU A 232 6.54 -4.88 -0.46
C LEU A 232 6.55 -6.36 -0.84
N ARG A 233 7.23 -6.69 -1.90
CA ARG A 233 7.53 -8.05 -2.30
C ARG A 233 8.90 -8.41 -1.74
N LEU A 234 8.96 -9.41 -0.87
CA LEU A 234 10.19 -9.83 -0.22
C LEU A 234 10.86 -10.96 -1.00
N ASP A 235 12.16 -10.84 -1.25
CA ASP A 235 13.00 -11.99 -1.59
C ASP A 235 13.50 -12.62 -0.29
N LEU A 236 12.77 -13.63 0.22
CA LEU A 236 13.08 -14.31 1.48
C LEU A 236 14.41 -15.01 1.51
N ASN A 237 14.93 -15.45 0.37
CA ASN A 237 16.25 -16.07 0.32
C ASN A 237 17.34 -15.15 0.86
N GLN A 238 17.10 -13.84 0.82
CA GLN A 238 17.99 -12.84 1.40
C GLN A 238 17.68 -12.53 2.86
N LEU A 239 16.41 -12.45 3.23
CA LEU A 239 15.97 -12.16 4.61
C LEU A 239 16.20 -13.33 5.56
N SER A 240 15.89 -14.56 5.14
CA SER A 240 16.11 -15.76 5.96
C SER A 240 17.59 -15.99 6.28
N LYS A 241 18.49 -15.67 5.34
CA LYS A 241 19.95 -15.74 5.57
C LYS A 241 20.44 -14.72 6.60
N ARG A 242 19.76 -13.56 6.73
CA ARG A 242 20.12 -12.51 7.70
C ARG A 242 19.59 -12.78 9.11
N ASN A 243 18.40 -13.37 9.20
CA ASN A 243 17.71 -13.60 10.47
C ASN A 243 17.94 -15.00 11.05
N GLY A 244 18.82 -15.82 10.46
CA GLY A 244 19.14 -17.16 10.96
C GLY A 244 17.96 -18.13 10.94
N GLY A 245 16.97 -17.91 10.07
CA GLY A 245 15.79 -18.78 9.93
C GLY A 245 14.79 -18.68 11.09
N LEU A 246 14.84 -17.62 11.90
CA LEU A 246 13.91 -17.41 13.00
C LEU A 246 12.48 -17.18 12.50
N PHE A 247 11.52 -17.79 13.20
CA PHE A 247 10.09 -17.63 13.01
C PHE A 247 9.69 -16.14 13.01
N GLY A 248 8.93 -15.69 12.02
CA GLY A 248 8.55 -14.29 11.90
C GLY A 248 9.56 -13.41 11.15
N SER A 249 10.42 -13.99 10.30
CA SER A 249 11.43 -13.24 9.53
C SER A 249 10.87 -12.15 8.61
N GLY A 250 9.59 -12.23 8.24
CA GLY A 250 8.86 -11.20 7.50
C GLY A 250 8.31 -10.07 8.37
N ASP A 251 8.23 -10.25 9.68
CA ASP A 251 7.77 -9.22 10.62
C ASP A 251 8.84 -8.12 10.82
N SER A 252 8.39 -6.92 11.19
CA SER A 252 9.27 -5.79 11.46
C SER A 252 10.09 -5.34 10.24
N THR A 253 9.47 -5.35 9.07
CA THR A 253 10.03 -4.83 7.83
C THR A 253 9.40 -3.49 7.47
N GLY A 254 10.08 -2.73 6.62
CA GLY A 254 9.57 -1.43 6.17
C GLY A 254 10.50 -0.77 5.15
N SER A 255 10.43 0.53 5.09
CA SER A 255 11.32 1.34 4.26
C SER A 255 11.92 2.48 5.08
N ILE A 256 13.22 2.73 4.91
CA ILE A 256 13.88 3.87 5.55
C ILE A 256 13.55 5.19 4.87
N GLY A 257 13.24 5.14 3.58
CA GLY A 257 12.97 6.30 2.74
C GLY A 257 12.71 5.91 1.30
N VAL A 258 12.12 6.83 0.55
CA VAL A 258 11.78 6.65 -0.85
C VAL A 258 12.38 7.79 -1.67
N VAL A 259 13.03 7.44 -2.79
CA VAL A 259 13.47 8.39 -3.82
C VAL A 259 12.86 7.97 -5.15
N THR A 260 12.15 8.89 -5.81
CA THR A 260 11.43 8.62 -7.06
C THR A 260 12.12 9.29 -8.24
N LEU A 261 12.47 8.52 -9.26
CA LEU A 261 13.13 9.00 -10.48
C LEU A 261 12.12 9.64 -11.45
N ASN A 262 12.56 10.71 -12.10
CA ASN A 262 11.82 11.38 -13.19
C ASN A 262 12.19 10.74 -14.54
N LEU A 263 11.62 9.60 -14.86
CA LEU A 263 11.91 8.92 -16.13
C LEU A 263 11.53 9.72 -17.38
N PRO A 264 10.42 10.47 -17.43
CA PRO A 264 10.07 11.32 -18.58
C PRO A 264 11.19 12.27 -19.01
N ARG A 265 11.84 12.95 -18.05
CA ARG A 265 12.96 13.85 -18.33
C ARG A 265 14.15 13.09 -18.90
N LEU A 266 14.49 11.94 -18.33
CA LEU A 266 15.59 11.12 -18.84
C LEU A 266 15.33 10.64 -20.27
N GLY A 267 14.09 10.27 -20.58
CA GLY A 267 13.66 9.96 -21.94
C GLY A 267 13.79 11.15 -22.90
N TYR A 268 13.38 12.34 -22.47
CA TYR A 268 13.47 13.55 -23.24
C TYR A 268 14.94 13.94 -23.57
N LEU A 269 15.80 13.92 -22.57
CA LEU A 269 17.23 14.23 -22.73
C LEU A 269 17.99 13.18 -23.56
N SER A 270 17.44 11.97 -23.63
CA SER A 270 18.00 10.87 -24.44
C SER A 270 17.44 10.82 -25.85
N LYS A 271 16.54 11.70 -26.22
CA LYS A 271 15.97 11.77 -27.58
C LYS A 271 17.08 11.88 -28.62
N PHE A 272 17.03 11.03 -29.63
CA PHE A 272 18.04 10.93 -30.69
C PHE A 272 19.43 10.42 -30.21
N ARG A 273 19.52 9.88 -29.00
CA ARG A 273 20.74 9.24 -28.48
C ARG A 273 20.57 7.71 -28.47
N PRO A 274 21.69 6.97 -28.49
CA PRO A 274 21.63 5.52 -28.31
C PRO A 274 20.99 5.13 -26.97
N LYS A 275 20.41 3.94 -26.89
CA LYS A 275 19.75 3.42 -25.66
C LYS A 275 20.73 3.30 -24.48
N GLU A 276 21.97 3.05 -24.76
CA GLU A 276 23.05 3.00 -23.76
C GLU A 276 23.21 4.33 -23.03
N TYR A 277 22.99 5.46 -23.72
CA TYR A 277 22.98 6.78 -23.09
C TYR A 277 21.80 6.94 -22.10
N LEU A 278 20.60 6.51 -22.50
CA LEU A 278 19.43 6.51 -21.61
C LEU A 278 19.70 5.63 -20.38
N LYS A 279 20.25 4.43 -20.58
CA LYS A 279 20.62 3.52 -19.49
C LYS A 279 21.68 4.13 -18.56
N SER A 280 22.67 4.79 -19.11
CA SER A 280 23.70 5.51 -18.32
C SER A 280 23.04 6.58 -17.44
N LEU A 281 22.18 7.44 -18.00
CA LEU A 281 21.45 8.44 -17.21
C LEU A 281 20.61 7.83 -16.08
N ILE A 282 19.89 6.74 -16.37
CA ILE A 282 19.10 6.05 -15.35
C ILE A 282 20.02 5.56 -14.22
N LYS A 283 21.17 4.96 -14.56
CA LYS A 283 22.15 4.49 -13.57
C LYS A 283 22.71 5.63 -12.73
N ASP A 284 23.10 6.74 -13.36
CA ASP A 284 23.66 7.91 -12.67
C ASP A 284 22.68 8.45 -11.60
N TYR A 285 21.40 8.59 -11.95
CA TYR A 285 20.41 9.08 -10.99
C TYR A 285 19.95 8.02 -9.97
N MET A 286 20.04 6.73 -10.30
CA MET A 286 19.88 5.66 -9.31
C MET A 286 21.04 5.63 -8.30
N GLU A 287 22.26 5.93 -8.72
CA GLU A 287 23.42 6.05 -7.83
C GLU A 287 23.27 7.24 -6.87
N ILE A 288 22.81 8.40 -7.37
CA ILE A 288 22.49 9.56 -6.50
C ILE A 288 21.39 9.20 -5.50
N ALA A 289 20.34 8.48 -5.94
CA ALA A 289 19.29 8.01 -5.06
C ALA A 289 19.80 7.03 -3.99
N ARG A 290 20.69 6.08 -4.38
CA ARG A 290 21.38 5.18 -3.45
C ARG A 290 22.14 5.96 -2.39
N ASP A 291 22.97 6.90 -2.80
CA ASP A 291 23.84 7.65 -1.90
C ASP A 291 23.02 8.48 -0.90
N SER A 292 21.94 9.10 -1.36
CA SER A 292 20.97 9.79 -0.49
C SER A 292 20.33 8.87 0.55
N LEU A 293 19.93 7.66 0.13
CA LEU A 293 19.30 6.68 1.02
C LEU A 293 20.31 6.07 2.00
N GLU A 294 21.56 5.82 1.58
CA GLU A 294 22.61 5.34 2.49
C GLU A 294 22.97 6.41 3.52
N GLU A 295 23.04 7.67 3.13
CA GLU A 295 23.29 8.77 4.06
C GLU A 295 22.16 8.90 5.07
N LYS A 296 20.91 8.81 4.64
CA LYS A 296 19.74 8.76 5.53
C LYS A 296 19.81 7.56 6.47
N ARG A 297 20.14 6.36 5.98
CA ARG A 297 20.26 5.13 6.81
C ARG A 297 21.33 5.28 7.88
N ASN A 298 22.48 5.80 7.51
CA ASN A 298 23.60 6.04 8.42
C ASN A 298 23.21 7.06 9.49
N TRP A 299 22.56 8.13 9.09
CA TRP A 299 22.07 9.15 10.01
C TRP A 299 21.03 8.59 11.00
N LEU A 300 20.05 7.82 10.52
CA LEU A 300 19.05 7.17 11.36
C LEU A 300 19.69 6.23 12.40
N ASN A 301 20.62 5.38 11.97
CA ASN A 301 21.34 4.47 12.86
C ASN A 301 22.20 5.21 13.91
N MET A 302 22.78 6.33 13.54
CA MET A 302 23.65 7.10 14.45
C MET A 302 22.85 7.93 15.45
N HIS A 303 21.72 8.48 15.07
CA HIS A 303 21.03 9.52 15.84
C HIS A 303 19.67 9.10 16.39
N LEU A 304 19.01 8.10 15.83
CA LEU A 304 17.66 7.72 16.25
C LEU A 304 17.59 6.31 16.83
N ILE A 305 18.13 5.32 16.12
CA ILE A 305 17.96 3.92 16.53
C ILE A 305 18.82 3.60 17.76
N GLY A 306 18.18 3.04 18.79
CA GLY A 306 18.84 2.68 20.06
C GLY A 306 19.20 3.88 20.96
N THR A 307 18.81 5.09 20.58
CA THR A 307 19.11 6.31 21.37
C THR A 307 17.99 6.71 22.31
N GLY A 308 16.81 6.06 22.22
CA GLY A 308 15.60 6.42 22.94
C GLY A 308 14.80 7.57 22.30
N MET A 309 15.20 8.06 21.14
CA MET A 309 14.45 9.06 20.37
C MET A 309 13.21 8.47 19.68
N LEU A 310 13.27 7.18 19.32
CA LEU A 310 12.17 6.40 18.78
C LEU A 310 11.88 5.19 19.70
N PRO A 311 11.37 5.43 20.92
CA PRO A 311 11.31 4.39 21.95
C PRO A 311 10.38 3.21 21.60
N ALA A 312 9.31 3.46 20.84
CA ALA A 312 8.43 2.39 20.40
C ALA A 312 9.12 1.55 19.30
N PHE A 313 9.75 2.19 18.33
CA PHE A 313 10.53 1.49 17.32
C PHE A 313 11.68 0.69 17.95
N ASP A 314 12.44 1.27 18.88
CA ASP A 314 13.54 0.61 19.59
C ASP A 314 13.04 -0.64 20.35
N THR A 315 11.87 -0.56 20.96
CA THR A 315 11.28 -1.68 21.72
C THR A 315 10.74 -2.80 20.84
N TYR A 316 10.03 -2.44 19.76
CA TYR A 316 9.27 -3.42 18.98
C TYR A 316 9.96 -3.87 17.70
N VAL A 317 10.95 -3.13 17.21
CA VAL A 317 11.75 -3.44 16.02
C VAL A 317 13.24 -3.47 16.34
N GLY A 318 13.80 -2.36 16.76
CA GLY A 318 15.16 -2.20 17.29
C GLY A 318 16.28 -2.15 16.27
N THR A 319 16.00 -2.35 14.97
CA THR A 319 17.02 -2.38 13.92
C THR A 319 16.43 -2.03 12.55
N LEU A 320 17.27 -1.45 11.67
CA LEU A 320 16.92 -1.20 10.27
C LEU A 320 17.37 -2.32 9.31
N ASN A 321 17.86 -3.45 9.81
CA ASN A 321 18.40 -4.52 8.96
C ASN A 321 17.38 -5.09 7.96
N ASN A 322 16.09 -5.09 8.32
CA ASN A 322 15.00 -5.55 7.46
C ASN A 322 14.25 -4.40 6.77
N HIS A 323 14.79 -3.17 6.81
CA HIS A 323 14.20 -2.02 6.16
C HIS A 323 14.86 -1.77 4.81
N PHE A 324 14.04 -1.59 3.80
CA PHE A 324 14.49 -1.34 2.43
C PHE A 324 14.86 0.13 2.23
N SER A 325 15.86 0.35 1.39
CA SER A 325 16.08 1.62 0.70
C SER A 325 15.27 1.56 -0.59
N THR A 326 14.22 2.37 -0.70
CA THR A 326 13.24 2.26 -1.79
C THR A 326 13.54 3.25 -2.90
N ILE A 327 13.69 2.75 -4.11
CA ILE A 327 13.78 3.57 -5.32
C ILE A 327 12.52 3.34 -6.14
N GLY A 328 11.77 4.43 -6.37
CA GLY A 328 10.59 4.46 -7.23
C GLY A 328 10.84 5.22 -8.51
N TYR A 329 9.83 5.30 -9.34
CA TYR A 329 9.85 6.07 -10.58
C TYR A 329 8.44 6.49 -11.00
N VAL A 330 8.36 7.54 -11.81
CA VAL A 330 7.13 8.00 -12.46
C VAL A 330 7.32 8.07 -13.97
N GLY A 331 6.24 8.00 -14.70
CA GLY A 331 6.16 8.37 -16.10
C GLY A 331 6.90 7.44 -17.07
N MET A 332 6.84 6.13 -16.90
CA MET A 332 7.40 5.19 -17.89
C MET A 332 6.75 5.40 -19.27
N ASN A 333 5.45 5.68 -19.31
CA ASN A 333 4.77 6.02 -20.56
C ASN A 333 5.36 7.27 -21.20
N GLU A 334 5.54 8.33 -20.44
CA GLU A 334 6.08 9.61 -20.93
C GLU A 334 7.58 9.49 -21.27
N LEU A 335 8.33 8.61 -20.60
CA LEU A 335 9.68 8.24 -21.07
C LEU A 335 9.61 7.66 -22.49
N CYS A 336 8.72 6.68 -22.72
CA CYS A 336 8.56 6.06 -24.03
C CYS A 336 8.14 7.09 -25.09
N MET A 337 7.18 7.95 -24.78
CA MET A 337 6.73 9.02 -25.68
C MET A 337 7.86 10.00 -26.02
N ASN A 338 8.64 10.44 -25.05
CA ASN A 338 9.73 11.38 -25.25
C ASN A 338 10.92 10.77 -26.00
N TYR A 339 11.22 9.50 -25.75
CA TYR A 339 12.38 8.82 -26.33
C TYR A 339 12.08 8.17 -27.69
N LEU A 340 10.97 7.42 -27.78
CA LEU A 340 10.58 6.66 -28.99
C LEU A 340 9.56 7.39 -29.87
N GLY A 341 8.81 8.36 -29.33
CA GLY A 341 7.63 8.92 -29.98
C GLY A 341 6.39 8.01 -29.91
N MET A 342 6.42 6.95 -29.11
CA MET A 342 5.34 5.98 -28.92
C MET A 342 5.16 5.66 -27.45
N GLY A 343 3.89 5.53 -26.98
CA GLY A 343 3.56 5.25 -25.58
C GLY A 343 3.82 3.80 -25.17
N ILE A 344 3.64 3.54 -23.86
CA ILE A 344 3.84 2.23 -23.25
C ILE A 344 2.83 1.17 -23.76
N THR A 345 1.68 1.61 -24.28
CA THR A 345 0.65 0.76 -24.87
C THR A 345 1.07 0.19 -26.24
N SER A 346 2.04 0.81 -26.89
CA SER A 346 2.62 0.26 -28.12
C SER A 346 3.52 -0.94 -27.83
N PRO A 347 3.65 -1.91 -28.76
CA PRO A 347 4.56 -3.04 -28.57
C PRO A 347 6.03 -2.64 -28.36
N GLN A 348 6.47 -1.56 -28.99
CA GLN A 348 7.83 -1.04 -28.83
C GLN A 348 8.02 -0.36 -27.47
N GLY A 349 7.04 0.45 -27.04
CA GLY A 349 7.06 1.09 -25.73
C GLY A 349 7.04 0.06 -24.60
N LYS A 350 6.17 -0.97 -24.69
CA LYS A 350 6.11 -2.06 -23.72
C LYS A 350 7.45 -2.81 -23.61
N ARG A 351 8.07 -3.18 -24.74
CA ARG A 351 9.38 -3.85 -24.73
C ARG A 351 10.47 -2.98 -24.10
N LEU A 352 10.48 -1.68 -24.41
CA LEU A 352 11.44 -0.76 -23.78
C LEU A 352 11.21 -0.68 -22.26
N ALA A 353 9.95 -0.57 -21.82
CA ALA A 353 9.62 -0.54 -20.41
C ALA A 353 10.08 -1.82 -19.68
N GLU A 354 9.78 -2.99 -20.24
CA GLU A 354 10.23 -4.29 -19.69
C GLU A 354 11.77 -4.36 -19.57
N GLU A 355 12.49 -3.92 -20.59
CA GLU A 355 13.96 -3.90 -20.61
C GLU A 355 14.52 -2.93 -19.56
N LEU A 356 13.95 -1.73 -19.44
CA LEU A 356 14.43 -0.74 -18.48
C LEU A 356 14.13 -1.15 -17.03
N LEU A 357 12.99 -1.76 -16.77
CA LEU A 357 12.66 -2.29 -15.44
C LEU A 357 13.62 -3.41 -15.02
N GLU A 358 13.95 -4.32 -15.93
CA GLU A 358 14.93 -5.37 -15.64
C GLU A 358 16.33 -4.79 -15.41
N TYR A 359 16.72 -3.79 -16.19
CA TYR A 359 17.97 -3.07 -15.99
C TYR A 359 18.03 -2.37 -14.64
N MET A 360 16.97 -1.66 -14.23
CA MET A 360 16.90 -1.03 -12.91
C MET A 360 16.99 -2.06 -11.77
N ARG A 361 16.34 -3.21 -11.91
CA ARG A 361 16.47 -4.33 -10.95
C ARG A 361 17.91 -4.83 -10.83
N SER A 362 18.62 -4.96 -11.96
CA SER A 362 20.02 -5.38 -11.94
C SER A 362 20.93 -4.40 -11.20
N ILE A 363 20.69 -3.10 -11.34
CA ILE A 363 21.40 -2.04 -10.60
C ILE A 363 21.13 -2.15 -9.09
N LEU A 364 19.89 -2.40 -8.68
CA LEU A 364 19.56 -2.58 -7.26
C LEU A 364 20.28 -3.79 -6.65
N LEU A 365 20.45 -4.87 -7.41
CA LEU A 365 21.26 -6.02 -6.96
C LEU A 365 22.75 -5.67 -6.80
N GLU A 366 23.29 -4.80 -7.68
CA GLU A 366 24.65 -4.26 -7.51
C GLU A 366 24.74 -3.43 -6.22
N PHE A 367 23.75 -2.58 -5.94
CA PHE A 367 23.71 -1.78 -4.71
C PHE A 367 23.64 -2.65 -3.45
N GLN A 368 22.80 -3.69 -3.45
CA GLN A 368 22.71 -4.63 -2.33
C GLN A 368 24.04 -5.34 -2.05
N LYS A 369 24.77 -5.74 -3.12
CA LYS A 369 26.09 -6.36 -2.98
C LYS A 369 27.13 -5.39 -2.44
N ALA A 370 27.11 -4.14 -2.89
CA ALA A 370 28.08 -3.13 -2.53
C ALA A 370 27.89 -2.60 -1.10
N THR A 371 26.65 -2.37 -0.68
CA THR A 371 26.33 -1.75 0.61
C THR A 371 26.04 -2.76 1.72
N GLY A 372 25.62 -3.96 1.35
CA GLY A 372 25.08 -4.94 2.29
C GLY A 372 23.65 -4.63 2.76
N ASN A 373 23.01 -3.56 2.31
CA ASN A 373 21.66 -3.16 2.67
C ASN A 373 20.61 -3.66 1.65
N LEU A 374 19.35 -3.65 2.05
CA LEU A 374 18.24 -4.07 1.20
C LEU A 374 17.76 -2.90 0.33
N TYR A 375 17.54 -3.19 -0.94
CA TYR A 375 16.97 -2.26 -1.93
C TYR A 375 15.77 -2.89 -2.63
N ASN A 376 14.77 -2.07 -2.95
CA ASN A 376 13.66 -2.50 -3.80
C ASN A 376 13.28 -1.46 -4.85
N LEU A 377 12.63 -1.92 -5.91
CA LEU A 377 12.04 -1.10 -6.96
C LEU A 377 10.53 -1.04 -6.72
N GLU A 378 10.00 0.16 -6.55
CA GLU A 378 8.58 0.37 -6.20
C GLU A 378 7.85 1.18 -7.27
N ALA A 379 6.63 0.74 -7.58
CA ALA A 379 5.65 1.56 -8.27
C ALA A 379 5.02 2.54 -7.26
N THR A 380 5.80 3.55 -6.85
CA THR A 380 5.42 4.49 -5.80
C THR A 380 4.10 5.20 -6.10
N PRO A 381 3.15 5.32 -5.15
CA PRO A 381 1.89 6.05 -5.34
C PRO A 381 2.06 7.58 -5.45
N ALA A 382 3.02 8.08 -6.08
CA ALA A 382 3.60 9.41 -6.15
C ALA A 382 2.62 10.55 -6.56
N GLU A 383 1.50 10.75 -5.84
CA GLU A 383 0.41 11.68 -6.23
C GLU A 383 0.90 13.11 -6.45
N SER A 384 1.60 13.69 -5.48
CA SER A 384 2.14 15.06 -5.59
C SER A 384 3.38 15.12 -6.49
N THR A 385 4.16 14.06 -6.51
CA THR A 385 5.40 13.95 -7.29
C THR A 385 5.13 13.97 -8.78
N CYS A 386 4.12 13.24 -9.26
CA CYS A 386 3.70 13.23 -10.66
C CYS A 386 3.33 14.64 -11.16
N TYR A 387 2.64 15.42 -10.33
CA TYR A 387 2.30 16.80 -10.65
C TYR A 387 3.52 17.73 -10.58
N ARG A 388 4.28 17.67 -9.48
CA ARG A 388 5.47 18.52 -9.27
C ARG A 388 6.48 18.39 -10.41
N LEU A 389 6.87 17.15 -10.74
CA LEU A 389 7.88 16.90 -11.76
C LEU A 389 7.42 17.30 -13.15
N ALA A 390 6.17 16.99 -13.53
CA ALA A 390 5.61 17.38 -14.80
C ALA A 390 5.56 18.91 -14.96
N LYS A 391 5.19 19.63 -13.90
CA LYS A 391 5.13 21.10 -13.88
C LYS A 391 6.52 21.74 -14.03
N LEU A 392 7.53 21.20 -13.31
CA LEU A 392 8.91 21.66 -13.47
C LEU A 392 9.43 21.42 -14.87
N ASP A 393 9.20 20.23 -15.41
CA ASP A 393 9.69 19.84 -16.73
C ASP A 393 9.05 20.67 -17.84
N ARG A 394 7.74 20.90 -17.76
CA ARG A 394 7.04 21.71 -18.76
C ARG A 394 7.53 23.17 -18.78
N LYS A 395 7.94 23.68 -17.62
CA LYS A 395 8.54 25.03 -17.52
C LYS A 395 9.93 25.09 -18.17
N LEU A 396 10.75 24.04 -17.98
CA LEU A 396 12.12 23.99 -18.50
C LEU A 396 12.17 23.53 -19.96
N TYR A 397 11.29 22.64 -20.34
CA TYR A 397 11.24 21.98 -21.65
C TYR A 397 9.82 22.07 -22.22
N PRO A 398 9.46 23.17 -22.90
CA PRO A 398 8.07 23.38 -23.38
C PRO A 398 7.53 22.26 -24.29
N ASN A 399 8.43 21.52 -24.95
CA ASN A 399 8.09 20.44 -25.89
C ASN A 399 8.14 19.05 -25.25
N ILE A 400 8.40 18.94 -23.94
CA ILE A 400 8.37 17.64 -23.26
C ILE A 400 6.94 17.08 -23.23
N TYR A 401 6.80 15.79 -23.50
CA TYR A 401 5.49 15.15 -23.42
C TYR A 401 5.06 14.95 -21.98
N THR A 402 3.85 15.38 -21.64
CA THR A 402 3.19 15.21 -20.36
C THR A 402 1.73 14.83 -20.59
N GLN A 403 1.08 14.25 -19.61
CA GLN A 403 -0.38 14.19 -19.56
C GLN A 403 -0.95 15.55 -19.10
N GLY A 404 -2.26 15.75 -19.33
CA GLY A 404 -2.93 16.99 -18.98
C GLY A 404 -2.46 18.19 -19.81
N SER A 405 -2.85 19.41 -19.40
CA SER A 405 -2.50 20.64 -20.08
C SER A 405 -2.43 21.84 -19.15
N GLY A 406 -1.80 22.91 -19.59
CA GLY A 406 -1.69 24.16 -18.84
C GLY A 406 -1.04 23.96 -17.46
N ASN A 407 -1.72 24.39 -16.42
CA ASN A 407 -1.27 24.24 -15.02
C ASN A 407 -1.63 22.89 -14.38
N SER A 408 -2.34 22.04 -15.11
CA SER A 408 -2.83 20.74 -14.63
C SER A 408 -2.12 19.57 -15.32
N VAL A 409 -0.84 19.76 -15.66
CA VAL A 409 0.00 18.70 -16.22
C VAL A 409 0.37 17.69 -15.14
N TYR A 410 0.53 16.43 -15.55
CA TYR A 410 0.98 15.35 -14.65
C TYR A 410 1.72 14.26 -15.44
N TYR A 411 2.44 13.42 -14.74
CA TYR A 411 3.02 12.19 -15.27
C TYR A 411 2.18 10.98 -14.86
N THR A 412 2.11 9.99 -15.72
CA THR A 412 1.48 8.71 -15.41
C THR A 412 2.24 8.04 -14.26
N ASN A 413 1.51 7.42 -13.34
CA ASN A 413 2.12 6.73 -12.22
C ASN A 413 2.92 5.52 -12.72
N SER A 414 4.17 5.41 -12.27
CA SER A 414 5.08 4.27 -12.54
C SER A 414 5.02 3.74 -13.99
N CYS A 415 4.71 2.44 -14.16
CA CYS A 415 4.56 1.76 -15.46
C CYS A 415 3.10 1.51 -15.86
N HIS A 416 2.15 2.22 -15.23
CA HIS A 416 0.74 2.05 -15.57
C HIS A 416 0.41 2.53 -16.98
N VAL A 417 -0.65 1.97 -17.54
CA VAL A 417 -1.28 2.50 -18.74
C VAL A 417 -1.84 3.89 -18.42
N PRO A 418 -1.64 4.92 -19.29
CA PRO A 418 -2.30 6.19 -19.09
C PRO A 418 -3.80 6.01 -18.90
N VAL A 419 -4.37 6.71 -17.91
CA VAL A 419 -5.78 6.51 -17.51
C VAL A 419 -6.78 6.81 -18.64
N SER A 420 -6.39 7.61 -19.63
CA SER A 420 -7.17 7.91 -20.84
C SER A 420 -7.10 6.83 -21.94
N GLU A 421 -6.14 5.90 -21.84
CA GLU A 421 -5.89 4.86 -22.84
C GLU A 421 -6.41 3.47 -22.43
N ILE A 422 -7.10 3.35 -21.30
CA ILE A 422 -7.65 2.07 -20.82
C ILE A 422 -8.79 1.63 -21.74
N GLU A 423 -8.65 0.45 -22.35
CA GLU A 423 -9.62 -0.14 -23.30
C GLU A 423 -10.54 -1.19 -22.67
N GLY A 424 -10.41 -1.41 -21.36
CA GLY A 424 -11.19 -2.38 -20.60
C GLY A 424 -10.31 -3.24 -19.68
N ILE A 425 -10.95 -4.05 -18.85
CA ILE A 425 -10.26 -4.82 -17.81
C ILE A 425 -9.23 -5.77 -18.43
N LYS A 426 -9.65 -6.59 -19.39
CA LYS A 426 -8.76 -7.62 -19.97
C LYS A 426 -7.52 -7.00 -20.62
N ALA A 427 -7.68 -5.97 -21.44
CA ALA A 427 -6.57 -5.30 -22.10
C ALA A 427 -5.59 -4.69 -21.09
N LEU A 428 -6.11 -4.09 -20.02
CA LEU A 428 -5.30 -3.54 -18.94
C LEU A 428 -4.50 -4.62 -18.22
N LEU A 429 -5.14 -5.73 -17.85
CA LEU A 429 -4.49 -6.85 -17.16
C LEU A 429 -3.42 -7.51 -18.02
N ASP A 430 -3.73 -7.82 -19.28
CA ASP A 430 -2.79 -8.42 -20.25
C ASP A 430 -1.56 -7.51 -20.50
N HIS A 431 -1.75 -6.19 -20.43
CA HIS A 431 -0.65 -5.24 -20.56
C HIS A 431 0.21 -5.18 -19.31
N GLN A 432 -0.41 -5.10 -18.12
CA GLN A 432 0.27 -4.82 -16.86
C GLN A 432 0.94 -6.04 -16.23
N ASP A 433 0.51 -7.25 -16.57
CA ASP A 433 1.00 -8.48 -15.92
C ASP A 433 2.52 -8.61 -15.98
N SER A 434 3.11 -8.53 -17.18
CA SER A 434 4.57 -8.65 -17.36
C SER A 434 5.39 -7.49 -16.79
N LEU A 435 4.77 -6.34 -16.59
CA LEU A 435 5.43 -5.15 -16.04
C LEU A 435 5.41 -5.15 -14.51
N GLN A 436 4.25 -5.40 -13.90
CA GLN A 436 4.13 -5.30 -12.45
C GLN A 436 4.84 -6.42 -11.69
N VAL A 437 5.01 -7.58 -12.28
CA VAL A 437 5.83 -8.66 -11.70
C VAL A 437 7.32 -8.30 -11.57
N LYS A 438 7.77 -7.25 -12.26
CA LYS A 438 9.17 -6.78 -12.16
C LYS A 438 9.41 -5.88 -10.95
N MET A 439 8.35 -5.39 -10.30
CA MET A 439 8.49 -4.62 -9.07
C MET A 439 8.89 -5.55 -7.92
N THR A 440 9.98 -5.21 -7.24
CA THR A 440 10.44 -5.89 -6.02
C THR A 440 9.94 -5.20 -4.76
N GLY A 441 9.42 -4.00 -4.90
CA GLY A 441 8.66 -3.26 -3.90
C GLY A 441 7.16 -3.28 -4.20
N GLY A 442 6.44 -2.27 -3.70
CA GLY A 442 4.99 -2.16 -3.88
C GLY A 442 4.58 -1.91 -5.32
N THR A 443 3.50 -2.56 -5.74
CA THR A 443 2.80 -2.27 -6.98
C THR A 443 1.35 -2.72 -6.87
N VAL A 444 0.44 -2.07 -7.59
CA VAL A 444 -0.98 -2.45 -7.64
C VAL A 444 -1.54 -2.16 -9.02
N VAL A 445 -2.33 -3.08 -9.57
CA VAL A 445 -3.22 -2.76 -10.68
C VAL A 445 -4.53 -2.18 -10.13
N HIS A 446 -4.87 -0.96 -10.54
CA HIS A 446 -6.11 -0.30 -10.18
C HIS A 446 -7.13 -0.44 -11.30
N LEU A 447 -8.30 -0.99 -10.99
CA LEU A 447 -9.43 -1.03 -11.91
C LEU A 447 -10.37 0.12 -11.55
N TYR A 448 -10.23 1.25 -12.25
CA TYR A 448 -11.08 2.43 -12.05
C TYR A 448 -12.45 2.20 -12.65
N LEU A 449 -13.46 2.06 -11.80
CA LEU A 449 -14.83 1.73 -12.19
C LEU A 449 -15.71 2.99 -12.17
N ALA A 450 -16.60 3.10 -13.15
CA ALA A 450 -17.52 4.24 -13.28
C ALA A 450 -18.49 4.37 -12.09
N GLN A 451 -18.79 3.25 -11.43
CA GLN A 451 -19.68 3.18 -10.26
C GLN A 451 -19.41 1.90 -9.48
N GLY A 452 -20.06 1.75 -8.34
CA GLY A 452 -20.07 0.49 -7.60
C GLY A 452 -20.63 -0.66 -8.44
N ILE A 453 -20.15 -1.87 -8.17
CA ILE A 453 -20.59 -3.12 -8.80
C ILE A 453 -21.09 -4.10 -7.75
N SER A 454 -21.84 -5.11 -8.17
CA SER A 454 -22.31 -6.15 -7.24
C SER A 454 -21.17 -6.98 -6.66
N GLY A 455 -21.39 -7.56 -5.49
CA GLY A 455 -20.42 -8.48 -4.87
C GLY A 455 -20.09 -9.66 -5.78
N SER A 456 -21.09 -10.19 -6.52
CA SER A 456 -20.86 -11.27 -7.48
C SER A 456 -19.91 -10.88 -8.62
N GLN A 457 -20.07 -9.67 -9.18
CA GLN A 457 -19.17 -9.14 -10.20
C GLN A 457 -17.78 -8.91 -9.63
N ALA A 458 -17.68 -8.32 -8.42
CA ALA A 458 -16.40 -8.12 -7.73
C ALA A 458 -15.66 -9.44 -7.49
N LYS A 459 -16.35 -10.45 -6.95
CA LYS A 459 -15.81 -11.82 -6.76
C LYS A 459 -15.30 -12.40 -8.08
N HIS A 460 -16.09 -12.32 -9.14
CA HIS A 460 -15.71 -12.87 -10.44
C HIS A 460 -14.44 -12.22 -11.00
N ILE A 461 -14.33 -10.89 -10.93
CA ILE A 461 -13.15 -10.16 -11.39
C ILE A 461 -11.92 -10.56 -10.59
N ILE A 462 -11.98 -10.51 -9.26
CA ILE A 462 -10.84 -10.82 -8.39
C ILE A 462 -10.41 -12.28 -8.57
N ARG A 463 -11.35 -13.22 -8.61
CA ARG A 463 -11.07 -14.63 -8.88
C ARG A 463 -10.36 -14.81 -10.21
N HIS A 464 -10.90 -14.21 -11.27
CA HIS A 464 -10.30 -14.30 -12.62
C HIS A 464 -8.86 -13.79 -12.63
N VAL A 465 -8.59 -12.66 -11.97
CA VAL A 465 -7.24 -12.11 -11.89
C VAL A 465 -6.31 -13.03 -11.11
N CYS A 466 -6.72 -13.49 -9.94
CA CYS A 466 -5.88 -14.36 -9.10
C CYS A 466 -5.55 -15.71 -9.76
N GLU A 467 -6.50 -16.28 -10.51
CA GLU A 467 -6.32 -17.58 -11.15
C GLU A 467 -5.57 -17.53 -12.49
N ASN A 468 -5.57 -16.37 -13.19
CA ASN A 468 -5.05 -16.28 -14.58
C ASN A 468 -3.89 -15.31 -14.76
N TYR A 469 -3.60 -14.42 -13.81
CA TYR A 469 -2.53 -13.43 -13.90
C TYR A 469 -1.56 -13.56 -12.75
N SER A 470 -0.31 -13.15 -12.99
CA SER A 470 0.75 -13.12 -11.97
C SER A 470 0.83 -11.78 -11.22
N LEU A 471 -0.10 -10.87 -11.49
CA LEU A 471 -0.21 -9.57 -10.81
C LEU A 471 -0.23 -9.73 -9.30
N PRO A 472 0.70 -9.10 -8.56
CA PRO A 472 0.82 -9.33 -7.11
C PRO A 472 -0.31 -8.71 -6.29
N TYR A 473 -0.83 -7.54 -6.70
CA TYR A 473 -1.90 -6.82 -5.99
C TYR A 473 -2.93 -6.22 -6.94
N ILE A 474 -4.18 -6.31 -6.54
CA ILE A 474 -5.34 -5.82 -7.30
C ILE A 474 -6.21 -4.95 -6.41
N SER A 475 -6.76 -3.87 -6.95
CA SER A 475 -7.83 -3.10 -6.32
C SER A 475 -8.94 -2.78 -7.30
N LEU A 476 -10.18 -2.93 -6.85
CA LEU A 476 -11.34 -2.29 -7.47
C LEU A 476 -11.42 -0.86 -6.96
N SER A 477 -11.68 0.09 -7.82
CA SER A 477 -11.68 1.52 -7.47
C SER A 477 -12.88 2.23 -8.08
N PRO A 478 -14.12 1.95 -7.58
CA PRO A 478 -15.33 2.60 -8.05
C PRO A 478 -15.36 4.08 -7.65
N ILE A 479 -16.10 4.89 -8.40
CA ILE A 479 -16.53 6.21 -7.94
C ILE A 479 -17.58 6.00 -6.85
N ILE A 480 -17.37 6.62 -5.70
CA ILE A 480 -18.33 6.69 -4.60
C ILE A 480 -18.97 8.07 -4.66
N CYS A 481 -20.28 8.12 -4.89
CA CYS A 481 -21.07 9.34 -4.90
C CYS A 481 -21.74 9.52 -3.54
N TYR A 482 -21.66 10.71 -2.95
CA TYR A 482 -22.34 10.98 -1.69
C TYR A 482 -22.91 12.40 -1.62
N CYS A 483 -24.01 12.51 -0.86
CA CYS A 483 -24.59 13.78 -0.46
C CYS A 483 -24.13 14.11 0.96
N PRO A 484 -23.68 15.35 1.26
CA PRO A 484 -23.29 15.73 2.61
C PRO A 484 -24.39 15.54 3.67
N GLU A 485 -25.67 15.60 3.27
CA GLU A 485 -26.84 15.47 4.17
C GLU A 485 -27.42 14.05 4.20
N HIS A 486 -27.31 13.29 3.09
CA HIS A 486 -27.99 11.99 2.93
C HIS A 486 -27.04 10.80 2.84
N GLY A 487 -25.72 11.02 2.96
CA GLY A 487 -24.72 9.96 2.89
C GLY A 487 -24.46 9.44 1.47
N VAL A 488 -23.97 8.20 1.37
CA VAL A 488 -23.62 7.56 0.10
C VAL A 488 -24.87 7.25 -0.71
N LEU A 489 -24.78 7.54 -2.01
CA LEU A 489 -25.82 7.26 -3.00
C LEU A 489 -25.47 6.01 -3.81
N ASP A 490 -26.48 5.26 -4.23
CA ASP A 490 -26.27 4.03 -5.00
C ASP A 490 -25.83 4.31 -6.45
N GLU A 491 -26.16 5.48 -6.97
CA GLU A 491 -25.84 5.91 -8.33
C GLU A 491 -24.91 7.13 -8.32
N VAL A 492 -24.07 7.24 -9.35
CA VAL A 492 -23.23 8.42 -9.58
C VAL A 492 -24.06 9.48 -10.30
N VAL A 493 -24.47 10.50 -9.54
CA VAL A 493 -25.36 11.59 -10.01
C VAL A 493 -24.83 12.95 -9.57
N ASP A 494 -25.08 13.99 -10.32
CA ASP A 494 -24.63 15.36 -10.02
C ASP A 494 -25.47 16.05 -8.94
N SER A 495 -26.71 15.60 -8.76
CA SER A 495 -27.65 16.16 -7.79
C SER A 495 -28.30 15.06 -6.96
N CYS A 496 -28.35 15.28 -5.66
CA CYS A 496 -28.96 14.33 -4.72
C CYS A 496 -30.47 14.14 -5.02
N PRO A 497 -30.94 12.89 -5.20
CA PRO A 497 -32.34 12.62 -5.47
C PRO A 497 -33.27 12.96 -4.28
N HIS A 498 -32.73 13.11 -3.06
CA HIS A 498 -33.52 13.38 -1.85
C HIS A 498 -33.66 14.87 -1.56
N CYS A 499 -32.60 15.70 -1.77
CA CYS A 499 -32.64 17.12 -1.43
C CYS A 499 -32.35 18.06 -2.62
N GLY A 500 -31.97 17.52 -3.80
CA GLY A 500 -31.57 18.32 -4.96
C GLY A 500 -30.21 19.02 -4.80
N GLY A 501 -29.51 18.83 -3.68
CA GLY A 501 -28.20 19.41 -3.44
C GLY A 501 -27.11 18.79 -4.31
N VAL A 502 -26.02 19.53 -4.55
CA VAL A 502 -24.87 19.05 -5.33
C VAL A 502 -24.19 17.89 -4.60
N THR A 503 -23.96 16.81 -5.33
CA THR A 503 -23.27 15.62 -4.81
C THR A 503 -21.76 15.81 -4.86
N LYS A 504 -21.05 14.99 -4.11
CA LYS A 504 -19.59 14.90 -4.06
C LYS A 504 -19.12 13.51 -4.44
N TYR A 505 -17.88 13.42 -4.86
CA TYR A 505 -17.28 12.16 -5.29
C TYR A 505 -16.06 11.81 -4.46
N MET A 506 -15.93 10.54 -4.14
CA MET A 506 -14.71 9.93 -3.62
C MET A 506 -14.25 8.85 -4.59
N GLN A 507 -12.97 8.73 -4.80
CA GLN A 507 -12.36 7.60 -5.51
C GLN A 507 -10.94 7.39 -4.98
N ARG A 508 -10.37 6.23 -5.26
CA ARG A 508 -8.96 5.99 -4.95
C ARG A 508 -8.09 6.97 -5.71
N ILE A 509 -7.34 7.81 -4.99
CA ILE A 509 -6.43 8.76 -5.61
C ILE A 509 -5.27 8.01 -6.30
N THR A 510 -4.54 7.22 -5.55
CA THR A 510 -3.61 6.17 -5.99
C THR A 510 -3.49 5.14 -4.88
N GLY A 511 -3.03 5.54 -3.69
CA GLY A 511 -2.81 4.65 -2.55
C GLY A 511 -4.04 4.45 -1.64
N TYR A 512 -4.95 5.40 -1.55
CA TYR A 512 -6.10 5.41 -0.64
C TYR A 512 -7.30 6.17 -1.23
N ILE A 513 -8.48 5.97 -0.64
CA ILE A 513 -9.72 6.64 -1.05
C ILE A 513 -9.76 8.04 -0.46
N ARG A 514 -10.06 9.04 -1.29
CA ARG A 514 -10.11 10.44 -0.87
C ARG A 514 -11.20 11.19 -1.64
N ASP A 515 -11.73 12.26 -1.03
CA ASP A 515 -12.60 13.22 -1.73
C ASP A 515 -11.87 13.83 -2.94
N VAL A 516 -12.52 13.83 -4.09
CA VAL A 516 -11.96 14.36 -5.34
C VAL A 516 -11.69 15.86 -5.23
N ASP A 517 -12.49 16.60 -4.44
CA ASP A 517 -12.29 18.02 -4.16
C ASP A 517 -10.94 18.33 -3.49
N ASN A 518 -10.33 17.33 -2.84
CA ASN A 518 -9.05 17.45 -2.15
C ASN A 518 -7.85 17.00 -3.01
N TYR A 519 -8.05 16.71 -4.29
CA TYR A 519 -6.97 16.35 -5.21
C TYR A 519 -6.14 17.57 -5.60
N ASN A 520 -4.83 17.40 -5.76
CA ASN A 520 -4.01 18.44 -6.38
C ASN A 520 -4.41 18.64 -7.85
N PRO A 521 -4.03 19.77 -8.49
CA PRO A 521 -4.46 20.06 -9.86
C PRO A 521 -4.13 18.98 -10.89
N GLY A 522 -2.97 18.32 -10.76
CA GLY A 522 -2.58 17.21 -11.65
C GLY A 522 -3.43 15.97 -11.44
N LYS A 523 -3.69 15.60 -10.18
CA LYS A 523 -4.54 14.45 -9.86
C LYS A 523 -6.01 14.71 -10.17
N LEU A 524 -6.49 15.94 -10.02
CA LEU A 524 -7.83 16.32 -10.45
C LEU A 524 -7.97 16.19 -11.97
N GLN A 525 -6.93 16.58 -12.71
CA GLN A 525 -6.92 16.40 -14.17
C GLN A 525 -6.88 14.92 -14.54
N GLU A 526 -6.01 14.13 -13.87
CA GLU A 526 -5.97 12.68 -14.06
C GLU A 526 -7.34 12.03 -13.81
N PHE A 527 -8.05 12.44 -12.74
CA PHE A 527 -9.41 11.96 -12.48
C PHE A 527 -10.37 12.26 -13.63
N LYS A 528 -10.31 13.47 -14.20
CA LYS A 528 -11.13 13.86 -15.36
C LYS A 528 -10.76 13.09 -16.63
N ASP A 529 -9.48 12.75 -16.78
CA ASP A 529 -8.96 11.99 -17.92
C ASP A 529 -9.21 10.47 -17.77
N ARG A 530 -9.61 9.99 -16.58
CA ARG A 530 -9.87 8.56 -16.35
C ARG A 530 -10.97 8.04 -17.24
N LYS A 531 -10.61 7.10 -18.10
CA LYS A 531 -11.58 6.30 -18.84
C LYS A 531 -12.12 5.25 -17.89
N GLN A 532 -13.18 5.62 -17.18
CA GLN A 532 -13.82 4.75 -16.18
C GLN A 532 -14.37 3.50 -16.84
N ILE A 533 -14.16 2.34 -16.21
CA ILE A 533 -14.61 1.04 -16.72
C ILE A 533 -16.05 0.80 -16.30
N HIS A 534 -16.90 0.44 -17.27
CA HIS A 534 -18.24 -0.04 -17.02
C HIS A 534 -18.22 -1.57 -16.97
N VAL A 535 -18.80 -2.16 -15.94
CA VAL A 535 -18.95 -3.61 -15.78
C VAL A 535 -20.42 -3.94 -15.99
N GLU A 536 -20.70 -4.69 -17.06
CA GLU A 536 -22.07 -5.16 -17.40
C GLU A 536 -22.46 -6.41 -16.63
#